data_2054437ee221c69c2b6850474c3c0ede
#
_entry.id   2054437ee221c69c2b6850474c3c0ede
#
_cell.length_a   1.000
_cell.length_b   1.000
_cell.length_c   1.000
_cell.angle_alpha   90.00
_cell.angle_beta   90.00
_cell.angle_gamma   90.00
#
_symmetry.space_group_name_H-M   'P 1'
#
loop_
_entity.id
_entity.type
_entity.pdbx_description
1 polymer ?
#
loop_
_entity_poly.entity_id
_entity_poly.type
_entity_poly.pdbx_seq_one_letter_code
_entity_poly.pdbx_strand_id
1 'polypeptide(L)'
;MTIFINKKIDSNILVIGNCQYVTIGNTIRELLPNATVVSMRIDSQEAIDVELDRFDKIFIHPFNDSKGRFAKTKLEKNPSVFFIPNVVFSGFHPDCIHNISVRDKNSFSCSPVSKNAYHSKIVVNSFLRGLDEEECYSLFNPHFFSLMRYDQFYNNSVVVLSDLLKSCGLNAEYLLNKWLDNGCFMHTVNHPKSYVLIDIAIGLIEYSFNVKSRNTQLLYTLVDDYLANDVSFAQIFFNEKYTVEPFQIFLRSKERSDTLGVSRPLDLKEFISESYQIYQDIGINDILVPEQYISSFITALNSKENDVNTFNHPYKNIDSNQLWSRAISRQTIDSVDPA
;
A
#
# COMPACT_ATOMS: atom_id res chain seq x y z
N MET A 1 -23.28 10.42 26.21
CA MET A 1 -22.35 9.36 25.81
C MET A 1 -23.06 8.46 24.80
N THR A 2 -22.58 8.39 23.58
CA THR A 2 -23.21 7.57 22.53
C THR A 2 -22.93 6.09 22.81
N ILE A 3 -23.97 5.29 22.89
CA ILE A 3 -23.83 3.84 23.13
C ILE A 3 -23.82 3.14 21.77
N PHE A 4 -22.68 2.62 21.35
CA PHE A 4 -22.52 1.86 20.11
C PHE A 4 -22.95 0.40 20.25
N ILE A 5 -22.82 -0.17 21.45
CA ILE A 5 -23.16 -1.56 21.78
C ILE A 5 -24.04 -1.56 23.03
N ASN A 6 -25.21 -2.22 22.96
CA ASN A 6 -26.18 -2.24 24.06
C ASN A 6 -25.76 -3.17 25.24
N LYS A 7 -24.61 -3.79 25.17
CA LYS A 7 -24.09 -4.69 26.20
C LYS A 7 -22.88 -4.02 26.86
N LYS A 8 -22.88 -3.95 28.20
CA LYS A 8 -21.67 -3.55 28.91
C LYS A 8 -20.63 -4.64 28.73
N ILE A 9 -19.50 -4.28 28.08
CA ILE A 9 -18.34 -5.15 27.91
C ILE A 9 -17.22 -4.57 28.77
N ASP A 10 -16.86 -5.32 29.81
CA ASP A 10 -15.74 -5.03 30.70
C ASP A 10 -14.69 -6.11 30.41
N SER A 11 -13.68 -5.74 29.65
CA SER A 11 -12.74 -6.73 29.10
C SER A 11 -11.37 -6.09 28.86
N ASN A 12 -10.31 -6.85 29.11
CA ASN A 12 -8.95 -6.46 28.74
C ASN A 12 -8.68 -6.90 27.30
N ILE A 13 -8.44 -5.92 26.43
CA ILE A 13 -8.29 -6.13 25.00
C ILE A 13 -6.90 -5.71 24.57
N LEU A 14 -6.22 -6.55 23.80
CA LEU A 14 -4.95 -6.27 23.17
C LEU A 14 -5.12 -6.14 21.66
N VAL A 15 -4.53 -5.10 21.07
CA VAL A 15 -4.46 -4.88 19.62
C VAL A 15 -3.00 -4.82 19.22
N ILE A 16 -2.54 -5.78 18.39
CA ILE A 16 -1.16 -5.82 17.90
C ILE A 16 -1.19 -5.78 16.37
N GLY A 17 -0.47 -4.85 15.76
CA GLY A 17 -0.45 -4.79 14.30
C GLY A 17 0.66 -3.94 13.70
N ASN A 18 0.63 -3.85 12.37
CA ASN A 18 1.44 -2.91 11.59
C ASN A 18 0.86 -1.48 11.73
N CYS A 19 1.22 -0.56 10.84
CA CYS A 19 0.71 0.82 10.85
C CYS A 19 -0.83 0.98 10.97
N GLN A 20 -1.61 -0.05 10.61
CA GLN A 20 -3.07 -0.03 10.65
C GLN A 20 -3.64 -0.18 12.08
N TYR A 21 -2.84 -0.63 13.06
CA TYR A 21 -3.32 -0.95 14.42
C TYR A 21 -3.85 0.25 15.19
N VAL A 22 -3.34 1.43 14.91
CA VAL A 22 -3.71 2.68 15.64
C VAL A 22 -5.20 2.97 15.44
N THR A 23 -5.64 3.04 14.18
CA THR A 23 -7.05 3.31 13.84
C THR A 23 -7.97 2.21 14.38
N ILE A 24 -7.56 0.95 14.25
CA ILE A 24 -8.34 -0.18 14.79
C ILE A 24 -8.47 -0.08 16.31
N GLY A 25 -7.37 0.14 17.02
CA GLY A 25 -7.38 0.26 18.47
C GLY A 25 -8.20 1.44 18.98
N ASN A 26 -8.10 2.59 18.32
CA ASN A 26 -8.92 3.77 18.65
C ASN A 26 -10.41 3.49 18.42
N THR A 27 -10.76 2.86 17.31
CA THR A 27 -12.16 2.46 17.04
C THR A 27 -12.70 1.51 18.10
N ILE A 28 -11.92 0.54 18.55
CA ILE A 28 -12.34 -0.39 19.60
C ILE A 28 -12.56 0.34 20.93
N ARG A 29 -11.70 1.33 21.27
CA ARG A 29 -11.89 2.17 22.51
C ARG A 29 -13.21 2.93 22.46
N GLU A 30 -13.53 3.52 21.31
CA GLU A 30 -14.80 4.23 21.13
C GLU A 30 -16.01 3.28 21.20
N LEU A 31 -15.90 2.09 20.59
CA LEU A 31 -16.97 1.09 20.60
C LEU A 31 -17.24 0.52 22.01
N LEU A 32 -16.18 0.36 22.80
CA LEU A 32 -16.20 -0.34 24.10
C LEU A 32 -15.64 0.54 25.22
N PRO A 33 -16.36 1.60 25.64
CA PRO A 33 -15.84 2.59 26.57
C PRO A 33 -15.59 2.04 28.00
N ASN A 34 -16.04 0.83 28.33
CA ASN A 34 -15.78 0.17 29.60
C ASN A 34 -14.64 -0.86 29.53
N ALA A 35 -14.12 -1.14 28.33
CA ALA A 35 -13.00 -2.05 28.16
C ALA A 35 -11.66 -1.34 28.34
N THR A 36 -10.66 -2.05 28.83
CA THR A 36 -9.28 -1.62 28.81
C THR A 36 -8.64 -2.07 27.50
N VAL A 37 -8.28 -1.14 26.61
CA VAL A 37 -7.71 -1.43 25.29
C VAL A 37 -6.26 -0.98 25.23
N VAL A 38 -5.35 -1.95 25.12
CA VAL A 38 -3.92 -1.72 24.88
C VAL A 38 -3.63 -1.95 23.39
N SER A 39 -2.94 -1.01 22.76
CA SER A 39 -2.61 -1.12 21.34
C SER A 39 -1.12 -0.92 21.14
N MET A 40 -0.45 -1.79 20.38
CA MET A 40 0.98 -1.72 20.16
C MET A 40 1.38 -2.17 18.77
N ARG A 41 2.50 -1.65 18.33
CA ARG A 41 3.10 -2.04 17.06
C ARG A 41 3.75 -3.40 17.18
N ILE A 42 3.56 -4.26 16.18
CA ILE A 42 3.98 -5.67 16.23
C ILE A 42 5.49 -5.88 16.32
N ASP A 43 6.27 -4.93 15.83
CA ASP A 43 7.74 -4.94 15.86
C ASP A 43 8.32 -4.14 17.04
N SER A 44 7.47 -3.66 17.96
CA SER A 44 7.92 -2.95 19.17
C SER A 44 8.41 -3.92 20.24
N GLN A 45 9.28 -3.43 21.11
CA GLN A 45 9.76 -4.22 22.26
C GLN A 45 8.62 -4.57 23.22
N GLU A 46 7.65 -3.66 23.40
CA GLU A 46 6.47 -3.88 24.22
C GLU A 46 5.65 -5.06 23.71
N ALA A 47 5.50 -5.20 22.38
CA ALA A 47 4.80 -6.32 21.78
C ALA A 47 5.56 -7.65 21.97
N ILE A 48 6.89 -7.61 21.95
CA ILE A 48 7.70 -8.80 22.21
C ILE A 48 7.56 -9.28 23.65
N ASP A 49 7.48 -8.36 24.60
CA ASP A 49 7.48 -8.65 26.04
C ASP A 49 6.08 -8.85 26.63
N VAL A 50 5.01 -8.51 25.89
CA VAL A 50 3.64 -8.55 26.41
C VAL A 50 3.20 -9.99 26.77
N GLU A 51 2.58 -10.16 27.94
CA GLU A 51 1.99 -11.43 28.38
C GLU A 51 0.57 -11.55 27.80
N LEU A 52 0.37 -12.46 26.84
CA LEU A 52 -0.89 -12.59 26.10
C LEU A 52 -2.05 -13.11 26.96
N ASP A 53 -1.77 -13.89 27.97
CA ASP A 53 -2.75 -14.48 28.89
C ASP A 53 -3.40 -13.48 29.86
N ARG A 54 -2.89 -12.26 29.93
CA ARG A 54 -3.52 -11.14 30.66
C ARG A 54 -4.73 -10.54 29.94
N PHE A 55 -4.98 -10.93 28.70
CA PHE A 55 -6.01 -10.32 27.86
C PHE A 55 -7.13 -11.33 27.54
N ASP A 56 -8.36 -10.86 27.68
CA ASP A 56 -9.55 -11.65 27.36
C ASP A 56 -9.76 -11.81 25.86
N LYS A 57 -9.33 -10.78 25.10
CA LYS A 57 -9.39 -10.72 23.63
C LYS A 57 -8.11 -10.13 23.06
N ILE A 58 -7.60 -10.77 22.03
CA ILE A 58 -6.38 -10.37 21.35
C ILE A 58 -6.69 -10.23 19.86
N PHE A 59 -6.60 -9.03 19.34
CA PHE A 59 -6.71 -8.74 17.91
C PHE A 59 -5.31 -8.53 17.34
N ILE A 60 -4.90 -9.36 16.38
CA ILE A 60 -3.52 -9.34 15.89
C ILE A 60 -3.45 -9.52 14.39
N HIS A 61 -2.59 -8.73 13.71
CA HIS A 61 -2.21 -9.02 12.34
C HIS A 61 -1.40 -10.32 12.30
N PRO A 62 -1.80 -11.33 11.49
CA PRO A 62 -1.08 -12.58 11.41
C PRO A 62 0.29 -12.36 10.75
N PHE A 63 1.32 -12.93 11.35
CA PHE A 63 2.65 -13.01 10.76
C PHE A 63 2.82 -14.36 10.05
N ASN A 64 3.34 -14.32 8.83
CA ASN A 64 3.64 -15.56 8.09
C ASN A 64 4.94 -16.21 8.55
N ASP A 65 5.69 -15.61 9.47
CA ASP A 65 6.90 -16.21 10.02
C ASP A 65 6.53 -17.39 10.92
N SER A 66 6.76 -18.59 10.42
CA SER A 66 6.51 -19.84 11.13
C SER A 66 7.34 -20.01 12.42
N LYS A 67 8.36 -19.19 12.62
CA LYS A 67 9.29 -19.26 13.76
C LYS A 67 9.03 -18.21 14.84
N GLY A 68 8.32 -17.12 14.51
CA GLY A 68 8.07 -16.03 15.43
C GLY A 68 7.04 -16.37 16.53
N ARG A 69 7.03 -15.54 17.59
CA ARG A 69 6.03 -15.62 18.68
C ARG A 69 4.61 -15.44 18.18
N PHE A 70 4.44 -14.57 17.18
CA PHE A 70 3.15 -14.21 16.58
C PHE A 70 2.84 -15.00 15.31
N ALA A 71 3.50 -16.14 15.10
CA ALA A 71 3.20 -17.01 13.99
C ALA A 71 1.72 -17.46 14.03
N LYS A 72 1.02 -17.33 12.92
CA LYS A 72 -0.40 -17.67 12.79
C LYS A 72 -0.69 -19.08 13.34
N THR A 73 0.14 -20.05 12.99
CA THR A 73 0.00 -21.46 13.41
C THR A 73 0.09 -21.69 14.91
N LYS A 74 0.72 -20.78 15.65
CA LYS A 74 0.79 -20.83 17.12
C LYS A 74 -0.43 -20.15 17.74
N LEU A 75 -0.86 -19.05 17.18
CA LEU A 75 -1.90 -18.20 17.74
C LEU A 75 -3.32 -18.70 17.45
N GLU A 76 -3.55 -19.37 16.32
CA GLU A 76 -4.88 -19.87 15.93
C GLU A 76 -5.44 -20.95 16.89
N LYS A 77 -4.61 -21.52 17.75
CA LYS A 77 -5.02 -22.45 18.82
C LYS A 77 -5.53 -21.74 20.08
N ASN A 78 -5.30 -20.43 20.21
CA ASN A 78 -5.75 -19.65 21.35
C ASN A 78 -7.14 -19.06 21.05
N PRO A 79 -8.20 -19.45 21.80
CA PRO A 79 -9.58 -19.00 21.56
C PRO A 79 -9.78 -17.51 21.84
N SER A 80 -8.85 -16.86 22.55
CA SER A 80 -8.88 -15.41 22.77
C SER A 80 -8.32 -14.61 21.58
N VAL A 81 -7.69 -15.26 20.60
CA VAL A 81 -7.04 -14.59 19.48
C VAL A 81 -7.97 -14.47 18.27
N PHE A 82 -8.05 -13.27 17.72
CA PHE A 82 -8.77 -12.92 16.50
C PHE A 82 -7.80 -12.23 15.53
N PHE A 83 -7.77 -12.70 14.30
CA PHE A 83 -6.86 -12.11 13.32
C PHE A 83 -7.46 -10.85 12.71
N ILE A 84 -6.63 -9.82 12.65
CA ILE A 84 -6.92 -8.59 11.90
C ILE A 84 -6.50 -8.82 10.45
N PRO A 85 -7.36 -8.56 9.45
CA PRO A 85 -6.93 -8.61 8.05
C PRO A 85 -5.91 -7.48 7.78
N ASN A 86 -4.73 -7.86 7.30
CA ASN A 86 -3.76 -6.88 6.81
C ASN A 86 -4.19 -6.38 5.43
N VAL A 87 -4.82 -5.21 5.38
CA VAL A 87 -5.38 -4.68 4.14
C VAL A 87 -4.27 -4.23 3.21
N VAL A 88 -4.11 -4.98 2.12
CA VAL A 88 -3.25 -4.66 0.99
C VAL A 88 -4.10 -4.72 -0.28
N PHE A 89 -4.08 -3.66 -1.07
CA PHE A 89 -4.86 -3.58 -2.30
C PHE A 89 -4.10 -2.79 -3.36
N SER A 90 -3.45 -3.50 -4.27
CA SER A 90 -2.68 -2.88 -5.37
C SER A 90 -3.53 -2.46 -6.58
N GLY A 91 -4.83 -2.79 -6.58
CA GLY A 91 -5.73 -2.53 -7.71
C GLY A 91 -5.90 -1.05 -8.05
N PHE A 92 -5.71 -0.14 -7.09
CA PHE A 92 -5.74 1.29 -7.34
C PHE A 92 -4.36 1.90 -7.59
N HIS A 93 -3.30 1.19 -7.24
CA HIS A 93 -1.92 1.65 -7.34
C HIS A 93 -1.02 0.57 -7.94
N PRO A 94 -1.33 0.06 -9.15
CA PRO A 94 -0.61 -1.08 -9.73
C PRO A 94 0.86 -0.77 -10.03
N ASP A 95 1.20 0.50 -10.22
CA ASP A 95 2.58 0.96 -10.44
C ASP A 95 3.38 1.11 -9.14
N CYS A 96 2.71 1.17 -8.00
CA CYS A 96 3.36 1.41 -6.71
C CYS A 96 4.14 0.18 -6.24
N ILE A 97 5.41 0.41 -5.89
CA ILE A 97 6.25 -0.54 -5.14
C ILE A 97 6.46 0.03 -3.74
N HIS A 98 6.21 -0.79 -2.74
CA HIS A 98 6.61 -0.49 -1.37
C HIS A 98 7.95 -1.20 -1.08
N ASN A 99 8.94 -0.43 -0.66
CA ASN A 99 10.29 -0.88 -0.33
C ASN A 99 11.10 -1.41 -1.53
N ILE A 100 11.94 -0.57 -2.09
CA ILE A 100 13.15 -1.02 -2.78
C ILE A 100 14.34 -0.94 -1.81
N SER A 101 15.32 -1.80 -1.98
CA SER A 101 16.50 -1.83 -1.13
C SER A 101 17.61 -0.95 -1.71
N VAL A 102 18.46 -0.41 -0.84
CA VAL A 102 19.70 0.24 -1.22
C VAL A 102 20.84 -0.58 -0.63
N ARG A 103 21.84 -0.93 -1.47
CA ARG A 103 22.97 -1.76 -1.05
C ARG A 103 23.70 -1.10 0.13
N ASP A 104 24.07 -1.91 1.10
CA ASP A 104 24.84 -1.51 2.29
C ASP A 104 24.23 -0.37 3.14
N LYS A 105 22.98 -0.03 2.88
CA LYS A 105 22.24 0.95 3.67
C LYS A 105 20.97 0.30 4.22
N ASN A 106 20.83 0.31 5.54
CA ASN A 106 19.60 -0.13 6.23
C ASN A 106 18.42 0.83 5.99
N SER A 107 18.46 1.66 4.96
CA SER A 107 17.44 2.66 4.71
C SER A 107 16.70 2.38 3.41
N PHE A 108 15.41 2.21 3.54
CA PHE A 108 14.44 2.15 2.45
C PHE A 108 14.10 3.54 1.88
N SER A 109 14.97 4.53 2.04
CA SER A 109 14.68 5.95 1.89
C SER A 109 15.20 6.48 0.56
N CYS A 110 14.54 6.16 -0.55
CA CYS A 110 14.96 6.68 -1.85
C CYS A 110 13.81 7.12 -2.77
N SER A 111 12.75 7.67 -2.20
CA SER A 111 11.62 8.23 -2.94
C SER A 111 11.31 9.65 -2.47
N PRO A 112 10.78 10.55 -3.30
CA PRO A 112 10.29 11.86 -2.87
C PRO A 112 8.99 11.77 -2.07
N VAL A 113 8.33 10.59 -2.04
CA VAL A 113 7.01 10.40 -1.42
C VAL A 113 7.14 9.67 -0.09
N SER A 114 6.39 10.11 0.91
CA SER A 114 6.16 9.44 2.21
C SER A 114 7.37 8.71 2.80
N LYS A 115 8.23 9.45 3.46
CA LYS A 115 9.44 8.89 4.08
C LYS A 115 10.26 8.00 3.14
N ASN A 116 10.08 8.23 1.84
CA ASN A 116 10.86 7.58 0.79
C ASN A 116 10.60 6.07 0.61
N ALA A 117 9.44 5.56 1.02
CA ALA A 117 9.14 4.12 0.99
C ALA A 117 8.36 3.65 -0.24
N TYR A 118 7.75 4.56 -1.00
CA TYR A 118 6.91 4.23 -2.15
C TYR A 118 7.52 4.73 -3.45
N HIS A 119 7.66 3.83 -4.40
CA HIS A 119 8.28 4.06 -5.69
C HIS A 119 7.34 3.70 -6.82
N SER A 120 7.51 4.32 -7.98
CA SER A 120 6.90 3.88 -9.22
C SER A 120 7.77 2.80 -9.88
N LYS A 121 7.16 1.68 -10.30
CA LYS A 121 7.84 0.65 -11.10
C LYS A 121 8.38 1.23 -12.39
N ILE A 122 7.58 2.09 -13.06
CA ILE A 122 7.97 2.73 -14.30
C ILE A 122 9.18 3.63 -14.05
N VAL A 123 9.11 4.52 -13.06
CA VAL A 123 10.17 5.51 -12.82
C VAL A 123 11.50 4.86 -12.44
N VAL A 124 11.49 3.92 -11.48
CA VAL A 124 12.73 3.29 -11.04
C VAL A 124 13.36 2.44 -12.14
N ASN A 125 12.54 1.69 -12.90
CA ASN A 125 13.08 0.88 -14.00
C ASN A 125 13.56 1.74 -15.19
N SER A 126 12.88 2.84 -15.50
CA SER A 126 13.33 3.81 -16.51
C SER A 126 14.70 4.38 -16.14
N PHE A 127 14.88 4.83 -14.92
CA PHE A 127 16.17 5.31 -14.43
C PHE A 127 17.27 4.24 -14.56
N LEU A 128 17.02 3.02 -14.06
CA LEU A 128 17.96 1.91 -14.11
C LEU A 128 18.32 1.50 -15.55
N ARG A 129 17.46 1.79 -16.53
CA ARG A 129 17.71 1.55 -17.96
C ARG A 129 18.29 2.77 -18.68
N GLY A 130 18.46 3.90 -17.97
CA GLY A 130 19.05 5.12 -18.48
C GLY A 130 18.16 5.85 -19.47
N LEU A 131 16.86 5.67 -19.39
CA LEU A 131 15.89 6.55 -20.03
C LEU A 131 15.97 7.91 -19.36
N ASP A 132 15.83 8.98 -20.13
CA ASP A 132 15.72 10.31 -19.55
C ASP A 132 14.31 10.57 -18.97
N GLU A 133 14.13 11.74 -18.33
CA GLU A 133 12.88 12.09 -17.67
C GLU A 133 11.69 12.18 -18.62
N GLU A 134 11.88 12.71 -19.84
CA GLU A 134 10.82 12.81 -20.84
C GLU A 134 10.49 11.44 -21.45
N GLU A 135 11.49 10.61 -21.68
CA GLU A 135 11.32 9.22 -22.08
C GLU A 135 10.51 8.45 -21.04
N CYS A 136 10.88 8.59 -19.76
CA CYS A 136 10.15 8.00 -18.63
C CYS A 136 8.70 8.50 -18.57
N TYR A 137 8.50 9.83 -18.67
CA TYR A 137 7.18 10.43 -18.67
C TYR A 137 6.28 9.88 -19.78
N SER A 138 6.85 9.65 -20.97
CA SER A 138 6.11 9.12 -22.11
C SER A 138 5.54 7.72 -21.90
N LEU A 139 6.09 6.94 -20.95
CA LEU A 139 5.59 5.59 -20.60
C LEU A 139 4.33 5.63 -19.74
N PHE A 140 3.98 6.78 -19.15
CA PHE A 140 2.75 6.92 -18.36
C PHE A 140 1.53 7.09 -19.27
N ASN A 141 1.14 6.02 -19.92
CA ASN A 141 0.01 5.99 -20.84
C ASN A 141 -0.74 4.64 -20.78
N PRO A 142 -2.02 4.59 -21.20
CA PRO A 142 -2.84 3.38 -21.11
C PRO A 142 -2.27 2.19 -21.88
N HIS A 143 -1.59 2.42 -23.00
CA HIS A 143 -0.97 1.34 -23.78
C HIS A 143 0.14 0.67 -22.96
N PHE A 144 1.09 1.45 -22.42
CA PHE A 144 2.17 0.90 -21.61
C PHE A 144 1.65 0.24 -20.33
N PHE A 145 0.62 0.82 -19.69
CA PHE A 145 -0.04 0.19 -18.54
C PHE A 145 -0.64 -1.17 -18.87
N SER A 146 -1.21 -1.34 -20.06
CA SER A 146 -1.70 -2.64 -20.53
C SER A 146 -0.57 -3.63 -20.77
N LEU A 147 0.56 -3.20 -21.33
CA LEU A 147 1.77 -4.04 -21.48
C LEU A 147 2.33 -4.47 -20.12
N MET A 148 2.28 -3.59 -19.12
CA MET A 148 2.62 -3.88 -17.73
C MET A 148 1.56 -4.73 -17.01
N ARG A 149 0.46 -5.07 -17.67
CA ARG A 149 -0.69 -5.84 -17.15
C ARG A 149 -1.31 -5.24 -15.88
N TYR A 150 -1.35 -3.92 -15.80
CA TYR A 150 -1.93 -3.21 -14.64
C TYR A 150 -3.43 -3.42 -14.51
N ASP A 151 -4.13 -3.70 -15.61
CA ASP A 151 -5.54 -4.10 -15.67
C ASP A 151 -5.87 -5.32 -14.81
N GLN A 152 -4.91 -6.23 -14.63
CA GLN A 152 -5.13 -7.47 -13.86
C GLN A 152 -5.06 -7.25 -12.33
N PHE A 153 -4.41 -6.18 -11.89
CA PHE A 153 -4.18 -5.94 -10.46
C PHE A 153 -5.47 -5.71 -9.68
N TYR A 154 -6.46 -5.05 -10.29
CA TYR A 154 -7.72 -4.75 -9.61
C TYR A 154 -8.49 -6.03 -9.24
N ASN A 155 -8.78 -6.87 -10.22
CA ASN A 155 -9.55 -8.09 -9.99
C ASN A 155 -8.82 -9.05 -9.05
N ASN A 156 -7.51 -9.21 -9.23
CA ASN A 156 -6.69 -10.03 -8.33
C ASN A 156 -6.72 -9.49 -6.90
N SER A 157 -6.63 -8.18 -6.71
CA SER A 157 -6.69 -7.54 -5.38
C SER A 157 -8.05 -7.74 -4.71
N VAL A 158 -9.16 -7.69 -5.47
CA VAL A 158 -10.51 -7.95 -4.94
C VAL A 158 -10.61 -9.40 -4.42
N VAL A 159 -10.13 -10.37 -5.20
CA VAL A 159 -10.16 -11.79 -4.80
C VAL A 159 -9.33 -12.01 -3.54
N VAL A 160 -8.08 -11.55 -3.54
CA VAL A 160 -7.17 -11.73 -2.40
C VAL A 160 -7.72 -11.07 -1.13
N LEU A 161 -8.23 -9.85 -1.23
CA LEU A 161 -8.80 -9.15 -0.07
C LEU A 161 -10.09 -9.80 0.41
N SER A 162 -10.94 -10.29 -0.50
CA SER A 162 -12.15 -11.05 -0.16
C SER A 162 -11.83 -12.27 0.69
N ASP A 163 -10.86 -13.08 0.24
CA ASP A 163 -10.47 -14.29 0.94
C ASP A 163 -9.82 -14.00 2.29
N LEU A 164 -9.02 -12.93 2.36
CA LEU A 164 -8.44 -12.48 3.62
C LEU A 164 -9.52 -12.06 4.64
N LEU A 165 -10.50 -11.25 4.23
CA LEU A 165 -11.62 -10.84 5.10
C LEU A 165 -12.41 -12.03 5.60
N LYS A 166 -12.75 -12.99 4.73
CA LYS A 166 -13.43 -14.23 5.10
C LYS A 166 -12.62 -15.03 6.11
N SER A 167 -11.32 -15.15 5.91
CA SER A 167 -10.43 -15.89 6.81
C SER A 167 -10.36 -15.30 8.23
N CYS A 168 -10.71 -14.00 8.37
CA CYS A 168 -10.81 -13.30 9.65
C CYS A 168 -12.24 -13.29 10.23
N GLY A 169 -13.19 -14.03 9.65
CA GLY A 169 -14.57 -14.09 10.12
C GLY A 169 -15.44 -12.89 9.75
N LEU A 170 -15.00 -12.07 8.78
CA LEU A 170 -15.71 -10.86 8.37
C LEU A 170 -16.60 -11.12 7.14
N ASN A 171 -17.68 -10.33 7.01
CA ASN A 171 -18.53 -10.37 5.83
C ASN A 171 -17.87 -9.63 4.66
N ALA A 172 -17.06 -10.34 3.90
CA ALA A 172 -16.25 -9.79 2.82
C ALA A 172 -17.09 -9.16 1.72
N GLU A 173 -18.21 -9.77 1.34
CA GLU A 173 -19.08 -9.26 0.28
C GLU A 173 -19.67 -7.89 0.67
N TYR A 174 -20.21 -7.78 1.87
CA TYR A 174 -20.76 -6.53 2.37
C TYR A 174 -19.69 -5.42 2.45
N LEU A 175 -18.52 -5.74 3.01
CA LEU A 175 -17.46 -4.77 3.23
C LEU A 175 -16.86 -4.29 1.89
N LEU A 176 -16.55 -5.19 0.99
CA LEU A 176 -15.99 -4.84 -0.31
C LEU A 176 -16.96 -4.01 -1.16
N ASN A 177 -18.23 -4.41 -1.24
CA ASN A 177 -19.23 -3.64 -1.98
C ASN A 177 -19.34 -2.21 -1.41
N LYS A 178 -19.42 -2.08 -0.08
CA LYS A 178 -19.45 -0.77 0.59
C LYS A 178 -18.23 0.08 0.28
N TRP A 179 -17.02 -0.51 0.32
CA TRP A 179 -15.79 0.25 0.08
C TRP A 179 -15.63 0.63 -1.38
N LEU A 180 -15.92 -0.28 -2.30
CA LEU A 180 -15.83 -0.06 -3.74
C LEU A 180 -16.86 0.96 -4.24
N ASP A 181 -18.04 1.00 -3.62
CA ASP A 181 -19.06 2.02 -3.94
C ASP A 181 -18.62 3.44 -3.54
N ASN A 182 -17.74 3.56 -2.54
CA ASN A 182 -17.13 4.82 -2.14
C ASN A 182 -15.89 5.22 -2.97
N GLY A 183 -15.55 4.45 -4.00
CA GLY A 183 -14.41 4.71 -4.88
C GLY A 183 -13.09 4.16 -4.33
N CYS A 184 -11.98 4.90 -4.53
CA CYS A 184 -10.69 4.46 -4.02
C CYS A 184 -10.65 4.50 -2.49
N PHE A 185 -10.58 3.34 -1.88
CA PHE A 185 -10.54 3.20 -0.43
C PHE A 185 -9.12 3.08 0.15
N MET A 186 -8.10 3.27 -0.68
CA MET A 186 -6.69 3.20 -0.30
C MET A 186 -6.00 4.55 -0.49
N HIS A 187 -5.05 4.89 0.37
CA HIS A 187 -4.09 5.97 0.14
C HIS A 187 -2.90 5.48 -0.69
N THR A 188 -2.45 4.24 -0.42
CA THR A 188 -1.42 3.50 -1.17
C THR A 188 -1.76 2.02 -1.17
N VAL A 189 -0.85 1.18 -1.67
CA VAL A 189 -1.07 -0.28 -1.76
C VAL A 189 -1.38 -0.96 -0.42
N ASN A 190 -0.93 -0.41 0.71
CA ASN A 190 -1.07 -0.99 2.05
C ASN A 190 -1.55 0.00 3.12
N HIS A 191 -1.95 1.21 2.73
CA HIS A 191 -2.55 2.21 3.60
C HIS A 191 -4.01 2.44 3.22
N PRO A 192 -4.95 1.71 3.82
CA PRO A 192 -6.38 1.95 3.63
C PRO A 192 -6.80 3.26 4.32
N LYS A 193 -7.85 3.88 3.79
CA LYS A 193 -8.50 5.01 4.44
C LYS A 193 -9.12 4.58 5.78
N SER A 194 -9.26 5.51 6.72
CA SER A 194 -9.73 5.22 8.09
C SER A 194 -11.05 4.46 8.14
N TYR A 195 -12.01 4.80 7.28
CA TYR A 195 -13.31 4.15 7.29
C TYR A 195 -13.24 2.64 7.01
N VAL A 196 -12.24 2.18 6.26
CA VAL A 196 -12.00 0.74 6.03
C VAL A 196 -11.58 0.06 7.33
N LEU A 197 -10.66 0.66 8.07
CA LEU A 197 -10.17 0.12 9.34
C LEU A 197 -11.24 0.20 10.44
N ILE A 198 -12.07 1.24 10.43
CA ILE A 198 -13.23 1.37 11.32
C ILE A 198 -14.22 0.22 11.06
N ASP A 199 -14.55 -0.05 9.80
CA ASP A 199 -15.46 -1.15 9.44
C ASP A 199 -14.91 -2.52 9.86
N ILE A 200 -13.60 -2.73 9.69
CA ILE A 200 -12.91 -3.95 10.16
C ILE A 200 -13.03 -4.06 11.68
N ALA A 201 -12.73 -3.00 12.41
CA ALA A 201 -12.83 -3.02 13.88
C ALA A 201 -14.25 -3.32 14.37
N ILE A 202 -15.26 -2.70 13.74
CA ILE A 202 -16.68 -2.99 14.02
C ILE A 202 -16.97 -4.47 13.80
N GLY A 203 -16.61 -5.02 12.64
CA GLY A 203 -16.85 -6.43 12.33
C GLY A 203 -16.14 -7.38 13.26
N LEU A 204 -14.89 -7.09 13.65
CA LEU A 204 -14.14 -7.90 14.61
C LEU A 204 -14.78 -7.91 16.01
N ILE A 205 -15.27 -6.77 16.48
CA ILE A 205 -15.97 -6.68 17.77
C ILE A 205 -17.31 -7.42 17.71
N GLU A 206 -18.09 -7.24 16.66
CA GLU A 206 -19.35 -7.96 16.47
C GLU A 206 -19.14 -9.48 16.47
N TYR A 207 -18.11 -9.94 15.75
CA TYR A 207 -17.76 -11.35 15.65
C TYR A 207 -17.27 -11.92 17.00
N SER A 208 -16.27 -11.25 17.62
CA SER A 208 -15.58 -11.77 18.79
C SER A 208 -16.42 -11.76 20.08
N PHE A 209 -17.36 -10.83 20.21
CA PHE A 209 -18.25 -10.69 21.38
C PHE A 209 -19.68 -11.15 21.11
N ASN A 210 -19.99 -11.59 19.88
CA ASN A 210 -21.35 -11.95 19.45
C ASN A 210 -22.38 -10.85 19.79
N VAL A 211 -22.11 -9.64 19.33
CA VAL A 211 -22.93 -8.46 19.55
C VAL A 211 -23.25 -7.76 18.22
N LYS A 212 -24.17 -6.80 18.26
CA LYS A 212 -24.45 -5.90 17.13
C LYS A 212 -24.19 -4.47 17.56
N SER A 213 -23.47 -3.76 16.71
CA SER A 213 -23.22 -2.33 16.87
C SER A 213 -24.37 -1.49 16.32
N ARG A 214 -24.48 -0.25 16.81
CA ARG A 214 -25.49 0.75 16.39
C ARG A 214 -24.84 2.11 16.31
N ASN A 215 -25.43 3.02 15.51
CA ASN A 215 -24.98 4.40 15.38
C ASN A 215 -23.51 4.55 14.96
N THR A 216 -22.97 3.57 14.26
CA THR A 216 -21.54 3.50 13.88
C THR A 216 -21.10 4.63 12.96
N GLN A 217 -22.03 5.34 12.32
CA GLN A 217 -21.74 6.53 11.49
C GLN A 217 -20.93 7.59 12.24
N LEU A 218 -21.14 7.72 13.55
CA LEU A 218 -20.41 8.69 14.35
C LEU A 218 -18.92 8.33 14.49
N LEU A 219 -18.54 7.05 14.42
CA LEU A 219 -17.15 6.62 14.51
C LEU A 219 -16.29 7.20 13.38
N TYR A 220 -16.85 7.39 12.20
CA TYR A 220 -16.12 7.97 11.06
C TYR A 220 -15.76 9.46 11.25
N THR A 221 -16.37 10.11 12.23
CA THR A 221 -16.04 11.50 12.61
C THR A 221 -15.20 11.58 13.89
N LEU A 222 -15.23 10.54 14.72
CA LEU A 222 -14.50 10.49 16.00
C LEU A 222 -13.08 9.92 15.86
N VAL A 223 -12.86 9.09 14.85
CA VAL A 223 -11.57 8.42 14.65
C VAL A 223 -10.82 9.09 13.51
N ASP A 224 -9.67 9.65 13.82
CA ASP A 224 -8.81 10.33 12.85
C ASP A 224 -8.29 9.37 11.78
N ASP A 225 -8.14 9.89 10.56
CA ASP A 225 -7.43 9.19 9.50
C ASP A 225 -5.91 9.31 9.68
N TYR A 226 -5.41 8.50 10.61
CA TYR A 226 -3.99 8.49 10.98
C TYR A 226 -3.07 8.25 9.76
N LEU A 227 -3.53 7.46 8.80
CA LEU A 227 -2.74 7.09 7.63
C LEU A 227 -2.79 8.13 6.50
N ALA A 228 -3.78 9.03 6.49
CA ALA A 228 -3.92 10.07 5.46
C ALA A 228 -2.75 11.07 5.48
N ASN A 229 -2.19 11.30 6.65
CA ASN A 229 -1.10 12.27 6.83
C ASN A 229 0.25 11.78 6.31
N ASP A 230 0.38 10.49 6.02
CA ASP A 230 1.68 9.91 5.68
C ASP A 230 1.85 9.64 4.19
N VAL A 231 0.77 9.41 3.43
CA VAL A 231 0.94 8.92 2.06
C VAL A 231 -0.24 9.20 1.15
N SER A 232 0.04 9.75 -0.03
CA SER A 232 -0.84 9.61 -1.18
C SER A 232 0.00 9.28 -2.40
N PHE A 233 -0.36 8.23 -3.13
CA PHE A 233 0.34 7.81 -4.35
C PHE A 233 -0.62 7.93 -5.54
N ALA A 234 -0.08 8.24 -6.73
CA ALA A 234 -0.89 8.38 -7.93
C ALA A 234 -1.70 7.11 -8.20
N GLN A 235 -2.96 7.30 -8.47
CA GLN A 235 -3.91 6.22 -8.73
C GLN A 235 -3.95 5.97 -10.24
N ILE A 236 -3.80 4.72 -10.62
CA ILE A 236 -3.96 4.28 -12.01
C ILE A 236 -5.17 3.36 -12.04
N PHE A 237 -6.23 3.79 -12.72
CA PHE A 237 -7.47 3.03 -12.78
C PHE A 237 -7.66 2.39 -14.16
N PHE A 238 -8.06 1.14 -14.16
CA PHE A 238 -8.40 0.37 -15.34
C PHE A 238 -9.88 -0.03 -15.40
N ASN A 239 -10.70 0.46 -14.48
CA ASN A 239 -12.11 0.12 -14.44
C ASN A 239 -12.96 1.29 -14.93
N GLU A 240 -13.85 1.04 -15.91
CA GLU A 240 -14.79 2.02 -16.46
C GLU A 240 -15.68 2.68 -15.40
N LYS A 241 -15.89 2.04 -14.24
CA LYS A 241 -16.68 2.57 -13.13
C LYS A 241 -16.01 3.77 -12.45
N TYR A 242 -14.70 3.90 -12.55
CA TYR A 242 -13.92 4.94 -11.91
C TYR A 242 -13.22 5.79 -12.95
N THR A 243 -13.83 6.90 -13.35
CA THR A 243 -13.16 7.93 -14.13
C THR A 243 -12.13 8.59 -13.22
N VAL A 244 -10.89 8.26 -13.37
CA VAL A 244 -9.81 8.95 -12.70
C VAL A 244 -8.96 9.62 -13.74
N GLU A 245 -8.74 10.89 -13.52
CA GLU A 245 -7.68 11.60 -14.20
C GLU A 245 -6.37 10.88 -13.88
N PRO A 246 -5.61 10.45 -14.89
CA PRO A 246 -4.51 9.50 -14.70
C PRO A 246 -3.35 10.00 -13.86
N PHE A 247 -3.36 11.24 -13.38
CA PHE A 247 -2.21 11.88 -12.75
C PHE A 247 -2.62 12.72 -11.55
N GLN A 248 -3.14 12.05 -10.52
CA GLN A 248 -3.38 12.76 -9.27
C GLN A 248 -2.13 12.71 -8.39
N ILE A 249 -1.69 13.83 -8.05
CA ILE A 249 -0.97 14.39 -6.93
C ILE A 249 -0.25 13.36 -6.05
N PHE A 250 1.05 13.28 -6.19
CA PHE A 250 1.94 12.67 -5.21
C PHE A 250 2.14 13.66 -4.05
N LEU A 251 2.01 13.23 -2.82
CA LEU A 251 2.36 14.08 -1.68
C LEU A 251 3.85 13.94 -1.39
N ARG A 252 4.55 15.07 -1.44
CA ARG A 252 5.94 15.14 -1.04
C ARG A 252 6.10 14.70 0.42
N SER A 253 7.17 13.95 0.71
CA SER A 253 7.56 13.61 2.08
C SER A 253 7.71 14.86 2.95
N LYS A 254 7.26 14.79 4.20
CA LYS A 254 7.44 15.88 5.20
C LYS A 254 8.92 16.26 5.39
N GLU A 255 9.84 15.34 5.21
CA GLU A 255 11.28 15.57 5.33
C GLU A 255 11.83 16.43 4.18
N ARG A 256 11.08 16.51 3.08
CA ARG A 256 11.39 17.31 1.88
C ARG A 256 10.39 18.46 1.68
N SER A 257 9.55 18.74 2.66
CA SER A 257 8.65 19.88 2.62
C SER A 257 9.45 21.19 2.64
N ASP A 258 8.81 22.26 2.17
CA ASP A 258 9.34 23.61 2.30
C ASP A 258 9.57 24.00 3.78
N THR A 259 10.17 25.16 4.00
CA THR A 259 10.49 25.70 5.34
C THR A 259 9.30 25.82 6.28
N LEU A 260 8.07 25.67 5.78
CA LEU A 260 6.82 25.74 6.56
C LEU A 260 6.32 24.36 7.01
N GLY A 261 7.00 23.27 6.61
CA GLY A 261 6.60 21.91 7.00
C GLY A 261 5.29 21.42 6.34
N VAL A 262 4.82 22.12 5.30
CA VAL A 262 3.62 21.78 4.56
C VAL A 262 3.99 20.87 3.38
N SER A 263 3.47 19.66 3.35
CA SER A 263 3.61 18.77 2.19
C SER A 263 2.86 19.38 1.01
N ARG A 264 3.57 19.75 -0.05
CA ARG A 264 2.92 20.13 -1.30
C ARG A 264 2.77 18.90 -2.22
N PRO A 265 1.68 18.86 -2.98
CA PRO A 265 1.55 17.83 -3.99
C PRO A 265 2.62 18.01 -5.09
N LEU A 266 3.07 16.89 -5.63
CA LEU A 266 3.93 16.81 -6.81
C LEU A 266 3.08 16.36 -7.99
N ASP A 267 3.25 16.99 -9.13
CA ASP A 267 2.78 16.41 -10.39
C ASP A 267 3.70 15.27 -10.86
N LEU A 268 3.32 14.58 -11.92
CA LEU A 268 4.09 13.42 -12.40
C LEU A 268 5.51 13.82 -12.85
N LYS A 269 5.68 14.98 -13.50
CA LYS A 269 7.00 15.43 -13.96
C LYS A 269 7.90 15.77 -12.78
N GLU A 270 7.38 16.49 -11.81
CA GLU A 270 8.08 16.78 -10.56
C GLU A 270 8.46 15.49 -9.80
N PHE A 271 7.55 14.52 -9.74
CA PHE A 271 7.83 13.23 -9.11
C PHE A 271 8.94 12.46 -9.82
N ILE A 272 8.93 12.41 -11.16
CA ILE A 272 9.99 11.77 -11.95
C ILE A 272 11.33 12.47 -11.70
N SER A 273 11.38 13.79 -11.82
CA SER A 273 12.59 14.58 -11.67
C SER A 273 13.20 14.42 -10.27
N GLU A 274 12.39 14.55 -9.20
CA GLU A 274 12.87 14.35 -7.83
C GLU A 274 13.30 12.90 -7.57
N SER A 275 12.61 11.92 -8.15
CA SER A 275 13.02 10.51 -8.05
C SER A 275 14.36 10.27 -8.72
N TYR A 276 14.56 10.79 -9.92
CA TYR A 276 15.81 10.67 -10.65
C TYR A 276 16.99 11.31 -9.92
N GLN A 277 16.79 12.50 -9.34
CA GLN A 277 17.82 13.13 -8.52
C GLN A 277 18.21 12.25 -7.33
N ILE A 278 17.25 11.68 -6.62
CA ILE A 278 17.51 10.80 -5.50
C ILE A 278 18.25 9.53 -5.94
N TYR A 279 17.84 8.95 -7.07
CA TYR A 279 18.48 7.74 -7.59
C TYR A 279 19.91 8.00 -8.09
N GLN A 280 20.18 9.19 -8.64
CA GLN A 280 21.52 9.64 -8.99
C GLN A 280 22.42 9.78 -7.76
N ASP A 281 21.89 10.39 -6.68
CA ASP A 281 22.62 10.59 -5.42
C ASP A 281 22.96 9.26 -4.74
N ILE A 282 22.12 8.24 -4.90
CA ILE A 282 22.35 6.89 -4.38
C ILE A 282 23.38 6.14 -5.24
N GLY A 283 23.27 6.25 -6.54
CA GLY A 283 24.03 5.50 -7.52
C GLY A 283 23.29 4.29 -8.06
N ILE A 284 23.36 4.09 -9.36
CA ILE A 284 22.59 3.07 -10.09
C ILE A 284 22.84 1.64 -9.59
N ASN A 285 24.11 1.35 -9.19
CA ASN A 285 24.51 0.01 -8.76
C ASN A 285 24.05 -0.34 -7.33
N ASP A 286 23.61 0.66 -6.57
CA ASP A 286 23.19 0.50 -5.20
C ASP A 286 21.68 0.35 -5.04
N ILE A 287 20.91 0.59 -6.11
CA ILE A 287 19.44 0.44 -6.10
C ILE A 287 19.07 -0.99 -6.45
N LEU A 288 18.45 -1.70 -5.50
CA LEU A 288 18.05 -3.09 -5.66
C LEU A 288 16.53 -3.19 -5.80
N VAL A 289 16.07 -3.47 -7.00
CA VAL A 289 14.66 -3.69 -7.34
C VAL A 289 14.41 -5.19 -7.47
N PRO A 290 13.32 -5.73 -6.90
CA PRO A 290 12.96 -7.14 -7.09
C PRO A 290 12.87 -7.54 -8.57
N GLU A 291 13.49 -8.66 -8.93
CA GLU A 291 13.61 -9.15 -10.31
C GLU A 291 12.28 -9.20 -11.07
N GLN A 292 11.20 -9.58 -10.39
CA GLN A 292 9.86 -9.63 -10.98
C GLN A 292 9.37 -8.29 -11.54
N TYR A 293 9.79 -7.17 -10.95
CA TYR A 293 9.42 -5.83 -11.43
C TYR A 293 10.30 -5.39 -12.60
N ILE A 294 11.55 -5.81 -12.61
CA ILE A 294 12.48 -5.61 -13.71
C ILE A 294 11.99 -6.39 -14.94
N SER A 295 11.73 -7.68 -14.78
CA SER A 295 11.32 -8.57 -15.87
C SER A 295 10.01 -8.13 -16.51
N SER A 296 9.03 -7.70 -15.73
CA SER A 296 7.75 -7.19 -16.25
C SER A 296 7.94 -5.90 -17.06
N PHE A 297 8.77 -5.00 -16.59
CA PHE A 297 9.08 -3.76 -17.29
C PHE A 297 9.82 -4.02 -18.62
N ILE A 298 10.85 -4.88 -18.60
CA ILE A 298 11.59 -5.25 -19.81
C ILE A 298 10.67 -5.94 -20.82
N THR A 299 9.81 -6.85 -20.37
CA THR A 299 8.84 -7.51 -21.24
C THR A 299 7.92 -6.49 -21.91
N ALA A 300 7.41 -5.53 -21.16
CA ALA A 300 6.59 -4.45 -21.68
C ALA A 300 7.37 -3.59 -22.69
N LEU A 301 8.61 -3.24 -22.39
CA LEU A 301 9.49 -2.52 -23.32
C LEU A 301 9.80 -3.32 -24.59
N ASN A 302 10.02 -4.61 -24.52
CA ASN A 302 10.36 -5.48 -25.66
C ASN A 302 9.16 -5.91 -26.49
N SER A 303 7.94 -5.70 -26.00
CA SER A 303 6.71 -6.01 -26.75
C SER A 303 6.59 -5.04 -27.92
N LYS A 304 7.27 -5.38 -29.02
CA LYS A 304 7.36 -4.61 -30.28
C LYS A 304 6.04 -4.54 -31.06
N GLU A 305 5.00 -5.06 -30.55
CA GLU A 305 3.82 -5.21 -31.38
C GLU A 305 3.01 -3.93 -31.41
N ASN A 306 3.26 -3.25 -32.42
CA ASN A 306 2.42 -3.08 -33.64
C ASN A 306 1.41 -1.94 -33.56
N ASP A 307 1.19 -1.23 -32.44
CA ASP A 307 0.17 -0.20 -32.37
C ASP A 307 0.59 1.14 -31.80
N VAL A 308 1.86 1.49 -31.84
CA VAL A 308 2.33 2.88 -31.55
C VAL A 308 1.64 3.90 -32.47
N ASN A 309 1.06 3.45 -33.59
CA ASN A 309 0.40 4.32 -34.57
C ASN A 309 -1.05 4.68 -34.29
N THR A 310 -1.71 4.08 -33.28
CA THR A 310 -3.14 4.29 -33.04
C THR A 310 -3.47 5.26 -31.91
N PHE A 311 -2.52 5.57 -31.04
CA PHE A 311 -2.75 6.52 -29.96
C PHE A 311 -2.25 7.91 -30.32
N ASN A 312 -3.16 8.88 -30.31
CA ASN A 312 -2.84 10.32 -30.35
C ASN A 312 -2.16 10.77 -29.06
N HIS A 313 -0.91 10.34 -28.86
CA HIS A 313 -0.12 10.74 -27.71
C HIS A 313 0.48 12.14 -27.93
N PRO A 314 0.47 13.04 -26.92
CA PRO A 314 1.08 14.37 -27.06
C PRO A 314 2.59 14.34 -27.38
N TYR A 315 3.25 13.20 -27.18
CA TYR A 315 4.67 12.95 -27.40
C TYR A 315 4.99 12.15 -28.67
N LYS A 316 4.24 12.37 -29.74
CA LYS A 316 4.43 11.72 -31.06
C LYS A 316 5.86 11.77 -31.65
N ASN A 317 6.75 12.57 -31.07
CA ASN A 317 8.09 12.81 -31.59
C ASN A 317 9.19 12.02 -30.88
N ILE A 318 8.86 11.21 -29.85
CA ILE A 318 9.87 10.35 -29.23
C ILE A 318 9.96 9.07 -30.06
N ASP A 319 11.13 8.84 -30.67
CA ASP A 319 11.39 7.62 -31.41
C ASP A 319 11.38 6.42 -30.45
N SER A 320 10.26 5.68 -30.47
CA SER A 320 10.09 4.47 -29.65
C SER A 320 11.18 3.42 -29.91
N ASN A 321 11.75 3.37 -31.13
CA ASN A 321 12.87 2.48 -31.44
C ASN A 321 14.16 2.87 -30.71
N GLN A 322 14.39 4.16 -30.49
CA GLN A 322 15.51 4.62 -29.66
C GLN A 322 15.31 4.30 -28.17
N LEU A 323 14.07 4.46 -27.64
CA LEU A 323 13.72 4.04 -26.28
C LEU A 323 14.06 2.58 -26.05
N TRP A 324 13.59 1.73 -26.97
CA TRP A 324 13.78 0.30 -26.87
C TRP A 324 15.25 -0.11 -26.99
N SER A 325 16.00 0.46 -27.93
CA SER A 325 17.41 0.11 -28.13
C SER A 325 18.31 0.54 -26.94
N ARG A 326 18.04 1.67 -26.28
CA ARG A 326 18.75 2.10 -25.08
C ARG A 326 18.48 1.20 -23.87
N ALA A 327 17.23 0.83 -23.67
CA ALA A 327 16.84 -0.05 -22.58
C ALA A 327 17.46 -1.45 -22.70
N ILE A 328 17.55 -2.00 -23.92
CA ILE A 328 18.12 -3.32 -24.19
C ILE A 328 19.66 -3.30 -24.17
N SER A 329 20.31 -2.26 -24.76
CA SER A 329 21.77 -2.22 -24.85
C SER A 329 22.48 -2.10 -23.49
N ARG A 330 21.84 -1.51 -22.48
CA ARG A 330 22.40 -1.47 -21.12
C ARG A 330 22.29 -2.79 -20.37
N GLN A 331 21.31 -3.61 -20.69
CA GLN A 331 21.15 -4.94 -20.09
C GLN A 331 22.30 -5.89 -20.48
N THR A 332 22.86 -5.74 -21.68
CA THR A 332 23.97 -6.56 -22.17
C THR A 332 25.34 -6.17 -21.57
N ILE A 333 25.49 -4.98 -21.01
CA ILE A 333 26.74 -4.56 -20.40
C ILE A 333 26.89 -5.09 -18.98
N ASP A 334 25.77 -5.23 -18.24
CA ASP A 334 25.77 -5.68 -16.85
C ASP A 334 25.75 -7.22 -16.70
N SER A 335 25.64 -7.98 -17.80
CA SER A 335 25.65 -9.45 -17.81
C SER A 335 27.04 -10.06 -18.04
N VAL A 336 28.09 -9.27 -18.12
CA VAL A 336 29.46 -9.73 -18.32
C VAL A 336 30.26 -9.49 -17.05
N ASP A 337 30.40 -10.57 -16.34
CA ASP A 337 31.32 -11.03 -15.32
C ASP A 337 31.06 -10.75 -13.85
N PRO A 338 30.89 -11.83 -13.09
CA PRO A 338 31.45 -11.96 -11.76
C PRO A 338 32.68 -12.88 -11.86
N ALA A 339 33.86 -12.30 -11.85
CA ALA A 339 35.08 -13.03 -11.48
C ALA A 339 35.30 -12.90 -9.98
#